data_bf058ff7ff87616871bb78bed9285244
#
_entry.id   bf058ff7ff87616871bb78bed9285244
#
_cell.length_a   1.000
_cell.length_b   1.000
_cell.length_c   1.000
_cell.angle_alpha   90.00
_cell.angle_beta   90.00
_cell.angle_gamma   90.00
#
_symmetry.space_group_name_H-M   'P 1'
#
loop_
_entity.id
_entity.type
_entity.pdbx_description
1 polymer ?
#
loop_
_entity_poly.entity_id
_entity_poly.type
_entity_poly.pdbx_seq_one_letter_code
_entity_poly.pdbx_strand_id
1 'polypeptide(L)'
;MLINIYCAKCIGIDAVPVTVEIDIATGIGIHLVGLADAAVKESLLRTITSLQSMGFRIPGRKIVINLAPADMHKKGSGYDVPIALGIIAASGQQDFPLLDRFIIMGELGLDGSIREVPGALPIAELASSEGLSGCILPLGSALEALEYRSIDVYGVERLEDVLHILSGEEASDMLIRNRIDEVARPEVPTQDSSVMDFSEIIGQEAAKRGLEIAAAGGHNAILIGSPGSGKSSLAKA
;
A
#
# COMPACT_ATOMS: atom_id res chain seq x y z
N MET A 1 20.35 9.48 16.46
CA MET A 1 20.25 9.98 15.06
C MET A 1 18.80 9.85 14.65
N LEU A 2 18.16 10.97 14.30
CA LEU A 2 16.77 10.97 13.84
C LEU A 2 16.70 10.49 12.39
N ILE A 3 15.87 9.50 12.13
CA ILE A 3 15.57 8.96 10.79
C ILE A 3 14.13 9.27 10.44
N ASN A 4 13.90 9.79 9.24
CA ASN A 4 12.57 10.09 8.71
C ASN A 4 12.29 9.19 7.50
N ILE A 5 11.09 8.62 7.44
CA ILE A 5 10.64 7.76 6.34
C ILE A 5 9.28 8.24 5.89
N TYR A 6 9.14 8.50 4.61
CA TYR A 6 7.91 8.96 4.02
C TYR A 6 6.94 7.81 3.78
N CYS A 7 5.75 7.99 4.28
CA CYS A 7 4.63 7.06 4.22
C CYS A 7 3.37 7.79 3.78
N ALA A 8 2.28 7.07 3.66
CA ALA A 8 1.00 7.64 3.33
C ALA A 8 -0.13 7.09 4.19
N LYS A 9 -1.22 7.83 4.25
CA LYS A 9 -2.51 7.34 4.75
C LYS A 9 -3.57 7.65 3.71
N CYS A 10 -4.30 6.62 3.27
CA CYS A 10 -5.44 6.80 2.37
C CYS A 10 -6.67 7.30 3.14
N ILE A 11 -7.37 8.26 2.56
CA ILE A 11 -8.63 8.84 3.04
C ILE A 11 -9.59 8.92 1.84
N GLY A 12 -10.50 7.95 1.74
CA GLY A 12 -11.33 7.81 0.54
C GLY A 12 -10.47 7.43 -0.67
N ILE A 13 -10.52 8.26 -1.70
CA ILE A 13 -9.74 8.08 -2.95
C ILE A 13 -8.41 8.84 -2.93
N ASP A 14 -8.13 9.63 -1.89
CA ASP A 14 -6.93 10.44 -1.77
C ASP A 14 -5.94 9.81 -0.78
N ALA A 15 -4.67 10.20 -0.88
CA ALA A 15 -3.64 9.91 0.11
C ALA A 15 -3.08 11.19 0.71
N VAL A 16 -2.75 11.14 2.00
CA VAL A 16 -2.11 12.24 2.72
C VAL A 16 -0.77 11.79 3.28
N PRO A 17 0.22 12.69 3.36
CA PRO A 17 1.56 12.33 3.81
C PRO A 17 1.56 11.96 5.30
N VAL A 18 2.32 10.94 5.62
CA VAL A 18 2.67 10.51 6.98
C VAL A 18 4.18 10.31 7.01
N THR A 19 4.82 10.79 8.08
CA THR A 19 6.24 10.54 8.30
C THR A 19 6.42 9.63 9.50
N VAL A 20 7.16 8.56 9.33
CA VAL A 20 7.66 7.72 10.42
C VAL A 20 9.02 8.28 10.85
N GLU A 21 9.08 8.80 12.07
CA GLU A 21 10.29 9.36 12.65
C GLU A 21 10.82 8.40 13.72
N ILE A 22 12.08 8.00 13.61
CA ILE A 22 12.70 7.07 14.57
C ILE A 22 13.97 7.67 15.13
N ASP A 23 14.05 7.68 16.48
CA ASP A 23 15.26 8.08 17.20
C ASP A 23 15.63 7.04 18.26
N ILE A 24 16.95 6.81 18.42
CA ILE A 24 17.50 5.92 19.43
C ILE A 24 18.22 6.77 20.49
N ALA A 25 17.58 6.89 21.63
CA ALA A 25 18.01 7.72 22.76
C ALA A 25 18.57 6.89 23.92
N THR A 26 19.01 7.60 24.94
CA THR A 26 19.41 6.99 26.23
C THR A 26 18.17 6.50 26.98
N GLY A 27 18.22 5.28 27.51
CA GLY A 27 17.12 4.62 28.21
C GLY A 27 16.83 3.25 27.63
N ILE A 28 15.71 2.65 28.04
CA ILE A 28 15.29 1.29 27.65
C ILE A 28 13.84 1.33 27.18
N GLY A 29 13.50 0.46 26.23
CA GLY A 29 12.13 0.25 25.76
C GLY A 29 11.83 0.89 24.41
N ILE A 30 10.68 0.51 23.86
CA ILE A 30 10.19 1.01 22.57
C ILE A 30 8.92 1.79 22.83
N HIS A 31 8.89 3.02 22.36
CA HIS A 31 7.79 3.96 22.57
C HIS A 31 7.22 4.40 21.24
N LEU A 32 5.95 4.12 21.02
CA LEU A 32 5.20 4.50 19.82
C LEU A 32 4.25 5.65 20.17
N VAL A 33 4.36 6.75 19.44
CA VAL A 33 3.53 7.96 19.58
C VAL A 33 2.93 8.39 18.23
N GLY A 34 1.99 9.33 18.21
CA GLY A 34 1.40 9.86 16.97
C GLY A 34 0.04 9.24 16.62
N LEU A 35 -0.85 9.04 17.61
CA LEU A 35 -2.22 8.53 17.44
C LEU A 35 -2.30 7.19 16.67
N ALA A 36 -1.37 6.27 16.97
CA ALA A 36 -1.39 4.91 16.46
C ALA A 36 -2.57 4.12 17.09
N ASP A 37 -3.33 3.40 16.26
CA ASP A 37 -4.37 2.50 16.74
C ASP A 37 -3.80 1.18 17.35
N ALA A 38 -4.69 0.27 17.75
CA ALA A 38 -4.26 -1.01 18.30
C ALA A 38 -3.50 -1.87 17.28
N ALA A 39 -3.91 -1.83 16.00
CA ALA A 39 -3.25 -2.61 14.94
C ALA A 39 -1.81 -2.14 14.71
N VAL A 40 -1.55 -0.82 14.70
CA VAL A 40 -0.20 -0.26 14.60
C VAL A 40 0.64 -0.61 15.84
N LYS A 41 0.03 -0.69 17.04
CA LYS A 41 0.75 -1.11 18.26
C LYS A 41 1.11 -2.61 18.23
N GLU A 42 0.23 -3.45 17.72
CA GLU A 42 0.49 -4.88 17.55
C GLU A 42 1.55 -5.13 16.46
N SER A 43 1.57 -4.31 15.41
CA SER A 43 2.55 -4.39 14.34
C SER A 43 3.99 -4.28 14.83
N LEU A 44 4.20 -3.52 15.90
CA LEU A 44 5.54 -3.34 16.47
C LEU A 44 6.17 -4.66 16.94
N LEU A 45 5.38 -5.54 17.58
CA LEU A 45 5.87 -6.86 17.99
C LEU A 45 6.23 -7.71 16.77
N ARG A 46 5.39 -7.67 15.73
CA ARG A 46 5.61 -8.34 14.45
C ARG A 46 6.90 -7.87 13.79
N THR A 47 7.08 -6.54 13.69
CA THR A 47 8.28 -5.90 13.12
C THR A 47 9.55 -6.31 13.86
N ILE A 48 9.55 -6.27 15.19
CA ILE A 48 10.70 -6.68 16.00
C ILE A 48 11.04 -8.14 15.77
N THR A 49 10.02 -9.02 15.78
CA THR A 49 10.22 -10.46 15.59
C THR A 49 10.77 -10.76 14.19
N SER A 50 10.23 -10.10 13.16
CA SER A 50 10.71 -10.24 11.79
C SER A 50 12.16 -9.78 11.63
N LEU A 51 12.52 -8.61 12.16
CA LEU A 51 13.90 -8.12 12.13
C LEU A 51 14.87 -9.10 12.80
N GLN A 52 14.48 -9.66 13.95
CA GLN A 52 15.31 -10.65 14.65
C GLN A 52 15.46 -11.95 13.85
N SER A 53 14.41 -12.43 13.18
CA SER A 53 14.48 -13.63 12.34
C SER A 53 15.39 -13.45 11.13
N MET A 54 15.51 -12.21 10.63
CA MET A 54 16.40 -11.82 9.54
C MET A 54 17.84 -11.50 10.01
N GLY A 55 18.13 -11.65 11.31
CA GLY A 55 19.47 -11.44 11.87
C GLY A 55 19.78 -10.00 12.29
N PHE A 56 18.83 -9.07 12.18
CA PHE A 56 19.00 -7.72 12.70
C PHE A 56 18.91 -7.69 14.22
N ARG A 57 19.69 -6.80 14.83
CA ARG A 57 19.70 -6.62 16.29
C ARG A 57 18.81 -5.48 16.70
N ILE A 58 17.93 -5.73 17.67
CA ILE A 58 17.15 -4.66 18.28
C ILE A 58 18.04 -4.00 19.35
N PRO A 59 18.30 -2.69 19.26
CA PRO A 59 19.14 -2.00 20.23
C PRO A 59 18.53 -2.11 21.65
N GLY A 60 19.37 -2.44 22.64
CA GLY A 60 18.99 -2.41 24.06
C GLY A 60 18.88 -1.00 24.63
N ARG A 61 18.49 -0.03 23.81
CA ARG A 61 18.34 1.40 24.09
C ARG A 61 16.89 1.82 23.93
N LYS A 62 16.56 3.05 24.34
CA LYS A 62 15.23 3.61 24.13
C LYS A 62 15.05 3.92 22.64
N ILE A 63 14.07 3.27 22.00
CA ILE A 63 13.64 3.54 20.64
C ILE A 63 12.34 4.35 20.70
N VAL A 64 12.33 5.54 20.13
CA VAL A 64 11.13 6.36 19.99
C VAL A 64 10.69 6.34 18.54
N ILE A 65 9.46 5.96 18.30
CA ILE A 65 8.81 5.90 16.99
C ILE A 65 7.66 6.90 17.03
N ASN A 66 7.71 7.92 16.19
CA ASN A 66 6.63 8.89 16.05
C ASN A 66 6.01 8.79 14.66
N LEU A 67 4.69 8.74 14.59
CA LEU A 67 3.93 8.80 13.35
C LEU A 67 3.35 10.20 13.19
N ALA A 68 4.04 11.06 12.47
CA ALA A 68 3.62 12.44 12.22
C ALA A 68 2.68 12.54 11.00
N PRO A 69 1.72 13.50 10.97
CA PRO A 69 1.39 14.44 12.04
C PRO A 69 0.54 13.81 13.16
N ALA A 70 0.57 14.38 14.36
CA ALA A 70 -0.08 13.82 15.56
C ALA A 70 -1.60 14.08 15.64
N ASP A 71 -2.16 14.89 14.77
CA ASP A 71 -3.59 15.23 14.69
C ASP A 71 -4.43 14.23 13.88
N MET A 72 -3.76 13.26 13.26
CA MET A 72 -4.38 12.27 12.39
C MET A 72 -4.22 10.85 12.93
N HIS A 73 -5.32 10.12 13.10
CA HIS A 73 -5.29 8.71 13.47
C HIS A 73 -4.68 7.84 12.37
N LYS A 74 -3.62 7.09 12.68
CA LYS A 74 -3.03 6.09 11.79
C LYS A 74 -3.64 4.73 12.09
N LYS A 75 -4.11 4.05 11.06
CA LYS A 75 -4.80 2.76 11.16
C LYS A 75 -4.12 1.73 10.26
N GLY A 76 -4.17 0.48 10.69
CA GLY A 76 -3.69 -0.66 9.92
C GLY A 76 -2.20 -0.91 10.05
N SER A 77 -1.74 -1.95 9.37
CA SER A 77 -0.40 -2.53 9.48
C SER A 77 0.60 -2.04 8.42
N GLY A 78 0.18 -1.14 7.53
CA GLY A 78 1.02 -0.67 6.41
C GLY A 78 2.28 0.11 6.81
N TYR A 79 2.44 0.44 8.09
CA TYR A 79 3.62 1.13 8.61
C TYR A 79 4.72 0.19 9.12
N ASP A 80 4.52 -1.13 9.05
CA ASP A 80 5.46 -2.13 9.57
C ASP A 80 6.82 -2.03 8.85
N VAL A 81 6.82 -2.01 7.52
CA VAL A 81 8.04 -1.90 6.71
C VAL A 81 8.78 -0.59 6.98
N PRO A 82 8.15 0.58 6.96
CA PRO A 82 8.79 1.84 7.36
C PRO A 82 9.40 1.81 8.75
N ILE A 83 8.69 1.25 9.74
CA ILE A 83 9.21 1.12 11.11
C ILE A 83 10.44 0.21 11.15
N ALA A 84 10.43 -0.92 10.43
CA ALA A 84 11.56 -1.83 10.32
C ALA A 84 12.80 -1.13 9.77
N LEU A 85 12.65 -0.44 8.63
CA LEU A 85 13.72 0.31 7.97
C LEU A 85 14.32 1.37 8.90
N GLY A 86 13.45 2.10 9.59
CA GLY A 86 13.89 3.14 10.52
C GLY A 86 14.66 2.60 11.71
N ILE A 87 14.30 1.43 12.24
CA ILE A 87 15.06 0.76 13.31
C ILE A 87 16.43 0.33 12.79
N ILE A 88 16.51 -0.26 11.60
CA ILE A 88 17.78 -0.67 10.98
C ILE A 88 18.70 0.54 10.78
N ALA A 89 18.19 1.61 10.15
CA ALA A 89 18.94 2.82 9.85
C ALA A 89 19.39 3.55 11.13
N ALA A 90 18.45 3.79 12.07
CA ALA A 90 18.76 4.50 13.31
C ALA A 90 19.74 3.76 14.21
N SER A 91 19.81 2.42 14.11
CA SER A 91 20.78 1.60 14.83
C SER A 91 22.15 1.51 14.13
N GLY A 92 22.29 2.06 12.92
CA GLY A 92 23.53 2.04 12.16
C GLY A 92 23.91 0.65 11.64
N GLN A 93 22.94 -0.25 11.48
CA GLN A 93 23.21 -1.60 10.97
C GLN A 93 23.29 -1.63 9.44
N GLN A 94 22.58 -0.71 8.79
CA GLN A 94 22.65 -0.50 7.34
C GLN A 94 22.33 0.96 7.02
N ASP A 95 22.99 1.51 6.00
CA ASP A 95 22.71 2.83 5.46
C ASP A 95 21.81 2.72 4.23
N PHE A 96 20.89 3.67 4.09
CA PHE A 96 19.95 3.73 3.00
C PHE A 96 20.00 5.08 2.28
N PRO A 97 20.90 5.24 1.30
CA PRO A 97 21.09 6.52 0.61
C PRO A 97 19.87 7.02 -0.17
N LEU A 98 18.92 6.14 -0.47
CA LEU A 98 17.71 6.47 -1.20
C LEU A 98 16.45 6.54 -0.31
N LEU A 99 16.58 6.49 1.02
CA LEU A 99 15.46 6.41 1.96
C LEU A 99 14.49 7.60 1.87
N ASP A 100 15.01 8.79 1.56
CA ASP A 100 14.27 10.04 1.42
C ASP A 100 13.65 10.25 0.03
N ARG A 101 13.79 9.28 -0.87
CA ARG A 101 13.33 9.37 -2.26
C ARG A 101 11.96 8.75 -2.51
N PHE A 102 11.48 7.93 -1.59
CA PHE A 102 10.30 7.08 -1.83
C PHE A 102 9.26 7.22 -0.72
N ILE A 103 7.97 7.09 -1.09
CA ILE A 103 6.95 6.69 -0.13
C ILE A 103 7.01 5.17 0.00
N ILE A 104 7.09 4.67 1.24
CA ILE A 104 7.25 3.24 1.53
C ILE A 104 6.07 2.78 2.38
N MET A 105 5.39 1.72 1.95
CA MET A 105 4.28 1.11 2.68
C MET A 105 4.33 -0.41 2.56
N GLY A 106 3.91 -1.12 3.59
CA GLY A 106 3.80 -2.58 3.57
C GLY A 106 3.57 -3.16 4.96
N GLU A 107 2.74 -4.20 5.06
CA GLU A 107 2.62 -5.01 6.26
C GLU A 107 3.73 -6.08 6.25
N LEU A 108 4.41 -6.27 7.38
CA LEU A 108 5.53 -7.20 7.48
C LEU A 108 5.08 -8.53 8.11
N GLY A 109 5.34 -9.64 7.43
CA GLY A 109 5.23 -10.98 7.98
C GLY A 109 6.38 -11.30 8.95
N LEU A 110 6.22 -12.31 9.81
CA LEU A 110 7.26 -12.74 10.76
C LEU A 110 8.50 -13.32 10.07
N ASP A 111 8.35 -13.77 8.84
CA ASP A 111 9.38 -14.36 7.97
C ASP A 111 10.03 -13.35 7.01
N GLY A 112 9.73 -12.05 7.16
CA GLY A 112 10.21 -11.00 6.28
C GLY A 112 9.41 -10.81 4.99
N SER A 113 8.34 -11.60 4.77
CA SER A 113 7.41 -11.37 3.66
C SER A 113 6.65 -10.06 3.82
N ILE A 114 6.29 -9.43 2.69
CA ILE A 114 5.53 -8.18 2.70
C ILE A 114 4.13 -8.45 2.13
N ARG A 115 3.12 -8.04 2.90
CA ARG A 115 1.70 -8.21 2.54
C ARG A 115 1.10 -6.92 2.03
N GLU A 116 0.06 -7.08 1.24
CA GLU A 116 -0.66 -6.00 0.57
C GLU A 116 -1.20 -4.93 1.51
N VAL A 117 -1.21 -3.71 0.99
CA VAL A 117 -1.82 -2.53 1.62
C VAL A 117 -2.73 -1.85 0.61
N PRO A 118 -3.85 -1.29 1.02
CA PRO A 118 -4.78 -0.64 0.10
C PRO A 118 -4.26 0.71 -0.40
N GLY A 119 -4.66 1.09 -1.61
CA GLY A 119 -4.52 2.46 -2.10
C GLY A 119 -3.21 2.76 -2.80
N ALA A 120 -2.66 1.83 -3.58
CA ALA A 120 -1.41 2.05 -4.31
C ALA A 120 -1.47 3.23 -5.28
N LEU A 121 -2.59 3.41 -6.00
CA LEU A 121 -2.75 4.52 -6.95
C LEU A 121 -2.72 5.90 -6.26
N PRO A 122 -3.52 6.22 -5.23
CA PRO A 122 -3.40 7.49 -4.52
C PRO A 122 -2.04 7.67 -3.82
N ILE A 123 -1.38 6.60 -3.39
CA ILE A 123 -0.01 6.68 -2.85
C ILE A 123 0.98 7.11 -3.93
N ALA A 124 0.87 6.55 -5.14
CA ALA A 124 1.72 6.93 -6.27
C ALA A 124 1.48 8.40 -6.69
N GLU A 125 0.23 8.84 -6.70
CA GLU A 125 -0.13 10.24 -6.98
C GLU A 125 0.44 11.19 -5.92
N LEU A 126 0.33 10.83 -4.64
CA LEU A 126 0.93 11.59 -3.54
C LEU A 126 2.45 11.69 -3.72
N ALA A 127 3.15 10.58 -4.00
CA ALA A 127 4.60 10.60 -4.20
C ALA A 127 5.01 11.54 -5.34
N SER A 128 4.24 11.56 -6.43
CA SER A 128 4.44 12.46 -7.56
C SER A 128 4.23 13.93 -7.15
N SER A 129 3.16 14.24 -6.43
CA SER A 129 2.85 15.60 -5.99
C SER A 129 3.85 16.17 -4.98
N GLU A 130 4.43 15.31 -4.13
CA GLU A 130 5.49 15.66 -3.19
C GLU A 130 6.88 15.74 -3.85
N GLY A 131 7.00 15.47 -5.14
CA GLY A 131 8.26 15.54 -5.89
C GLY A 131 9.24 14.42 -5.56
N LEU A 132 8.76 13.29 -5.03
CA LEU A 132 9.57 12.11 -4.74
C LEU A 132 9.86 11.33 -6.02
N SER A 133 10.88 10.48 -5.98
CA SER A 133 11.25 9.64 -7.12
C SER A 133 10.22 8.54 -7.40
N GLY A 134 9.50 8.09 -6.37
CA GLY A 134 8.50 7.04 -6.52
C GLY A 134 7.94 6.50 -5.22
N CYS A 135 7.43 5.27 -5.30
CA CYS A 135 6.99 4.51 -4.12
C CYS A 135 7.46 3.05 -4.18
N ILE A 136 7.63 2.47 -2.99
CA ILE A 136 7.95 1.05 -2.78
C ILE A 136 6.77 0.44 -2.05
N LEU A 137 6.07 -0.48 -2.71
CA LEU A 137 4.82 -1.07 -2.25
C LEU A 137 4.86 -2.60 -2.40
N PRO A 138 4.04 -3.35 -1.66
CA PRO A 138 3.88 -4.79 -1.89
C PRO A 138 3.48 -5.05 -3.35
N LEU A 139 4.02 -6.11 -3.95
CA LEU A 139 3.82 -6.40 -5.37
C LEU A 139 2.34 -6.38 -5.79
N GLY A 140 1.48 -7.10 -5.07
CA GLY A 140 0.05 -7.13 -5.37
C GLY A 140 -0.60 -5.74 -5.36
N SER A 141 -0.25 -4.90 -4.35
CA SER A 141 -0.71 -3.50 -4.30
C SER A 141 -0.12 -2.64 -5.41
N ALA A 142 1.19 -2.78 -5.68
CA ALA A 142 1.88 -1.99 -6.70
C ALA A 142 1.28 -2.16 -8.10
N LEU A 143 0.72 -3.33 -8.40
CA LEU A 143 0.05 -3.61 -9.68
C LEU A 143 -1.19 -2.73 -9.93
N GLU A 144 -1.86 -2.26 -8.87
CA GLU A 144 -2.98 -1.30 -9.01
C GLU A 144 -2.52 0.04 -9.60
N ALA A 145 -1.24 0.40 -9.42
CA ALA A 145 -0.64 1.62 -9.93
C ALA A 145 0.12 1.45 -11.26
N LEU A 146 -0.06 0.32 -11.96
CA LEU A 146 0.64 -0.01 -13.21
C LEU A 146 0.48 1.05 -14.31
N GLU A 147 -0.70 1.66 -14.41
CA GLU A 147 -0.99 2.71 -15.39
C GLU A 147 -0.42 4.08 -15.00
N TYR A 148 0.03 4.25 -13.75
CA TYR A 148 0.59 5.51 -13.27
C TYR A 148 2.08 5.60 -13.61
N ARG A 149 2.40 6.29 -14.72
CA ARG A 149 3.75 6.31 -15.31
C ARG A 149 4.60 7.54 -14.97
N SER A 150 4.08 8.42 -14.11
CA SER A 150 4.76 9.69 -13.79
C SER A 150 5.94 9.53 -12.84
N ILE A 151 6.00 8.43 -12.11
CA ILE A 151 7.06 8.11 -11.14
C ILE A 151 7.42 6.62 -11.20
N ASP A 152 8.47 6.24 -10.49
CA ASP A 152 8.86 4.84 -10.33
C ASP A 152 8.02 4.16 -9.24
N VAL A 153 7.35 3.07 -9.59
CA VAL A 153 6.62 2.22 -8.63
C VAL A 153 7.32 0.87 -8.57
N TYR A 154 7.87 0.55 -7.40
CA TYR A 154 8.51 -0.73 -7.13
C TYR A 154 7.54 -1.68 -6.45
N GLY A 155 7.43 -2.90 -6.96
CA GLY A 155 6.65 -3.98 -6.37
C GLY A 155 7.57 -4.97 -5.68
N VAL A 156 7.43 -5.13 -4.35
CA VAL A 156 8.29 -5.96 -3.49
C VAL A 156 7.49 -7.06 -2.80
N GLU A 157 8.14 -8.20 -2.54
CA GLU A 157 7.53 -9.34 -1.86
C GLU A 157 8.16 -9.58 -0.49
N ARG A 158 9.40 -9.13 -0.29
CA ARG A 158 10.18 -9.33 0.93
C ARG A 158 10.88 -8.06 1.39
N LEU A 159 11.22 -8.01 2.67
CA LEU A 159 11.97 -6.87 3.22
C LEU A 159 13.35 -6.73 2.57
N GLU A 160 13.99 -7.85 2.19
CA GLU A 160 15.28 -7.85 1.48
C GLU A 160 15.22 -7.06 0.16
N ASP A 161 14.10 -7.12 -0.57
CA ASP A 161 13.89 -6.37 -1.82
C ASP A 161 13.93 -4.87 -1.55
N VAL A 162 13.27 -4.44 -0.46
CA VAL A 162 13.28 -3.02 -0.05
C VAL A 162 14.67 -2.56 0.33
N LEU A 163 15.41 -3.38 1.09
CA LEU A 163 16.80 -3.08 1.49
C LEU A 163 17.70 -2.94 0.25
N HIS A 164 17.51 -3.80 -0.74
CA HIS A 164 18.24 -3.78 -2.00
C HIS A 164 17.98 -2.48 -2.78
N ILE A 165 16.71 -2.10 -2.99
CA ILE A 165 16.33 -0.86 -3.67
C ILE A 165 16.94 0.35 -2.95
N LEU A 166 16.82 0.42 -1.61
CA LEU A 166 17.23 1.58 -0.82
C LEU A 166 18.75 1.71 -0.69
N SER A 167 19.52 0.62 -0.90
CA SER A 167 20.99 0.67 -0.96
C SER A 167 21.51 1.33 -2.24
N GLY A 168 20.65 1.56 -3.22
CA GLY A 168 21.02 2.15 -4.51
C GLY A 168 21.57 1.13 -5.51
N GLU A 169 21.38 -0.15 -5.27
CA GLU A 169 21.69 -1.20 -6.22
C GLU A 169 20.66 -1.24 -7.34
N GLU A 170 21.02 -1.85 -8.47
CA GLU A 170 20.10 -1.95 -9.61
C GLU A 170 18.91 -2.86 -9.25
N ALA A 171 17.70 -2.33 -9.37
CA ALA A 171 16.45 -3.01 -9.04
C ALA A 171 15.39 -2.81 -10.15
N SER A 172 15.83 -2.72 -11.40
CA SER A 172 14.95 -2.48 -12.55
C SER A 172 13.92 -3.59 -12.79
N ASP A 173 14.22 -4.81 -12.35
CA ASP A 173 13.32 -5.97 -12.37
C ASP A 173 12.17 -5.86 -11.35
N MET A 174 12.32 -5.05 -10.31
CA MET A 174 11.28 -4.77 -9.31
C MET A 174 10.36 -3.61 -9.71
N LEU A 175 10.69 -2.84 -10.76
CA LEU A 175 9.81 -1.82 -11.30
C LEU A 175 8.60 -2.47 -11.96
N ILE A 176 7.39 -2.12 -11.51
CA ILE A 176 6.16 -2.76 -12.02
C ILE A 176 5.96 -2.56 -13.52
N ARG A 177 6.41 -1.43 -14.08
CA ARG A 177 6.36 -1.18 -15.53
C ARG A 177 7.18 -2.20 -16.35
N ASN A 178 8.17 -2.85 -15.76
CA ASN A 178 8.99 -3.88 -16.39
C ASN A 178 8.40 -5.29 -16.19
N ARG A 179 7.42 -5.43 -15.28
CA ARG A 179 6.75 -6.71 -14.94
C ARG A 179 5.39 -6.88 -15.62
N ILE A 180 5.10 -6.07 -16.66
CA ILE A 180 3.80 -6.09 -17.37
C ILE A 180 3.49 -7.47 -17.95
N ASP A 181 4.50 -8.21 -18.38
CA ASP A 181 4.32 -9.54 -18.96
C ASP A 181 4.00 -10.62 -17.91
N GLU A 182 4.35 -10.37 -16.63
CA GLU A 182 4.02 -11.27 -15.50
C GLU A 182 2.60 -11.03 -14.98
N VAL A 183 2.07 -9.83 -15.20
CA VAL A 183 0.68 -9.51 -14.92
C VAL A 183 -0.14 -10.09 -16.05
N ALA A 184 -0.70 -11.27 -15.83
CA ALA A 184 -1.78 -11.73 -16.67
C ALA A 184 -2.78 -10.57 -16.75
N ARG A 185 -2.90 -9.90 -17.91
CA ARG A 185 -4.00 -8.97 -18.15
C ARG A 185 -5.23 -9.73 -17.70
N PRO A 186 -6.08 -9.17 -16.82
CA PRO A 186 -7.33 -9.83 -16.56
C PRO A 186 -7.87 -10.17 -17.94
N GLU A 187 -7.96 -11.47 -18.23
CA GLU A 187 -8.56 -11.91 -19.47
C GLU A 187 -9.89 -11.16 -19.49
N VAL A 188 -10.03 -10.22 -20.43
CA VAL A 188 -11.37 -9.67 -20.72
C VAL A 188 -12.16 -10.94 -20.96
N PRO A 189 -13.15 -11.26 -20.11
CA PRO A 189 -13.83 -12.54 -20.19
C PRO A 189 -14.28 -12.68 -21.64
N THR A 190 -13.57 -13.52 -22.42
CA THR A 190 -14.00 -13.88 -23.75
C THR A 190 -15.35 -14.53 -23.51
N GLN A 191 -16.41 -13.80 -23.84
CA GLN A 191 -17.82 -14.18 -23.80
C GLN A 191 -18.05 -15.48 -23.02
N ASP A 192 -17.96 -15.42 -21.71
CA ASP A 192 -18.40 -16.51 -20.89
C ASP A 192 -19.89 -16.63 -21.19
N SER A 193 -20.30 -17.78 -21.73
CA SER A 193 -21.69 -18.08 -22.07
C SER A 193 -22.62 -18.05 -20.85
N SER A 194 -22.13 -17.63 -19.70
CA SER A 194 -22.83 -17.41 -18.44
C SER A 194 -23.12 -15.94 -18.14
N VAL A 195 -22.72 -14.98 -18.99
CA VAL A 195 -23.06 -13.57 -18.80
C VAL A 195 -24.54 -13.39 -19.15
N MET A 196 -25.35 -13.04 -18.16
CA MET A 196 -26.76 -12.77 -18.33
C MET A 196 -26.93 -11.51 -19.19
N ASP A 197 -27.75 -11.56 -20.22
CA ASP A 197 -28.09 -10.42 -21.05
C ASP A 197 -29.29 -9.66 -20.51
N PHE A 198 -29.41 -8.34 -20.77
CA PHE A 198 -30.57 -7.55 -20.39
C PHE A 198 -31.90 -8.06 -20.97
N SER A 199 -31.86 -8.78 -22.10
CA SER A 199 -33.05 -9.44 -22.70
C SER A 199 -33.60 -10.55 -21.82
N GLU A 200 -32.77 -11.17 -20.96
CA GLU A 200 -33.19 -12.23 -20.04
C GLU A 200 -33.87 -11.67 -18.76
N ILE A 201 -33.69 -10.37 -18.51
CA ILE A 201 -34.32 -9.71 -17.35
C ILE A 201 -35.65 -9.11 -17.77
N ILE A 202 -36.74 -9.61 -17.18
CA ILE A 202 -38.09 -9.12 -17.50
C ILE A 202 -38.39 -7.80 -16.77
N GLY A 203 -38.79 -6.79 -17.51
CA GLY A 203 -39.09 -5.46 -16.96
C GLY A 203 -37.84 -4.62 -16.62
N GLN A 204 -38.01 -3.67 -15.70
CA GLN A 204 -36.93 -2.77 -15.23
C GLN A 204 -36.33 -1.87 -16.35
N GLU A 205 -37.10 -1.48 -17.34
CA GLU A 205 -36.67 -0.77 -18.55
C GLU A 205 -35.92 0.54 -18.23
N ALA A 206 -36.36 1.28 -17.22
CA ALA A 206 -35.70 2.51 -16.80
C ALA A 206 -34.32 2.25 -16.19
N ALA A 207 -34.15 1.16 -15.39
CA ALA A 207 -32.91 0.79 -14.80
C ALA A 207 -31.93 0.26 -15.86
N LYS A 208 -32.41 -0.59 -16.79
CA LYS A 208 -31.60 -1.06 -17.95
C LYS A 208 -31.05 0.12 -18.75
N ARG A 209 -31.93 1.05 -19.12
CA ARG A 209 -31.55 2.25 -19.88
C ARG A 209 -30.54 3.11 -19.12
N GLY A 210 -30.71 3.25 -17.81
CA GLY A 210 -29.73 3.96 -16.96
C GLY A 210 -28.35 3.29 -16.94
N LEU A 211 -28.32 1.96 -16.87
CA LEU A 211 -27.07 1.19 -16.89
C LEU A 211 -26.41 1.20 -18.28
N GLU A 212 -27.16 1.13 -19.38
CA GLU A 212 -26.63 1.31 -20.74
C GLU A 212 -25.92 2.66 -20.90
N ILE A 213 -26.56 3.74 -20.42
CA ILE A 213 -25.97 5.09 -20.48
C ILE A 213 -24.69 5.15 -19.62
N ALA A 214 -24.75 4.58 -18.41
CA ALA A 214 -23.59 4.56 -17.52
C ALA A 214 -22.41 3.78 -18.13
N ALA A 215 -22.68 2.62 -18.72
CA ALA A 215 -21.66 1.79 -19.36
C ALA A 215 -21.06 2.51 -20.59
N ALA A 216 -21.92 3.08 -21.45
CA ALA A 216 -21.48 3.80 -22.65
C ALA A 216 -20.64 5.05 -22.34
N GLY A 217 -20.93 5.71 -21.21
CA GLY A 217 -20.23 6.93 -20.77
C GLY A 217 -19.10 6.70 -19.75
N GLY A 218 -18.84 5.46 -19.35
CA GLY A 218 -17.87 5.15 -18.29
C GLY A 218 -18.25 5.74 -16.93
N HIS A 219 -19.58 5.86 -16.66
CA HIS A 219 -20.08 6.47 -15.43
C HIS A 219 -20.27 5.45 -14.31
N ASN A 220 -19.98 5.84 -13.09
CA ASN A 220 -20.36 5.07 -11.93
C ASN A 220 -21.89 5.09 -11.74
N ALA A 221 -22.48 3.93 -11.40
CA ALA A 221 -23.89 3.80 -11.13
C ALA A 221 -24.14 3.18 -9.74
N ILE A 222 -25.19 3.60 -9.06
CA ILE A 222 -25.65 3.00 -7.82
C ILE A 222 -27.08 2.51 -7.97
N LEU A 223 -27.33 1.25 -7.61
CA LEU A 223 -28.65 0.63 -7.62
C LEU A 223 -29.23 0.58 -6.21
N ILE A 224 -30.30 1.33 -5.98
CA ILE A 224 -30.99 1.40 -4.68
C ILE A 224 -32.36 0.75 -4.81
N GLY A 225 -32.75 -0.11 -3.88
CA GLY A 225 -34.05 -0.77 -3.87
C GLY A 225 -34.14 -1.85 -2.80
N SER A 226 -35.35 -2.40 -2.60
CA SER A 226 -35.62 -3.47 -1.63
C SER A 226 -34.83 -4.75 -1.94
N PRO A 227 -34.56 -5.62 -0.94
CA PRO A 227 -34.06 -6.96 -1.19
C PRO A 227 -34.92 -7.72 -2.19
N GLY A 228 -34.31 -8.46 -3.12
CA GLY A 228 -35.02 -9.24 -4.14
C GLY A 228 -35.52 -8.44 -5.35
N SER A 229 -35.23 -7.14 -5.47
CA SER A 229 -35.68 -6.32 -6.63
C SER A 229 -34.81 -6.50 -7.90
N GLY A 230 -33.93 -7.49 -7.97
CA GLY A 230 -33.15 -7.80 -9.16
C GLY A 230 -31.89 -6.93 -9.39
N LYS A 231 -31.46 -6.13 -8.40
CA LYS A 231 -30.27 -5.25 -8.54
C LYS A 231 -29.00 -6.00 -8.93
N SER A 232 -28.74 -7.14 -8.30
CA SER A 232 -27.56 -7.95 -8.60
C SER A 232 -27.62 -8.61 -9.99
N SER A 233 -28.82 -8.95 -10.46
CA SER A 233 -29.02 -9.47 -11.82
C SER A 233 -28.76 -8.39 -12.85
N LEU A 234 -29.30 -7.17 -12.63
CA LEU A 234 -29.08 -6.00 -13.50
C LEU A 234 -27.61 -5.58 -13.55
N ALA A 235 -26.86 -5.74 -12.45
CA ALA A 235 -25.45 -5.37 -12.42
C ALA A 235 -24.53 -6.43 -13.07
N LYS A 236 -25.03 -7.64 -13.31
CA LYS A 236 -24.28 -8.75 -13.92
C LYS A 236 -24.58 -8.89 -15.42
N ALA A 237 -25.69 -8.36 -15.87
CA ALA A 237 -26.08 -8.30 -17.28
C ALA A 237 -25.47 -7.08 -17.98
#